data_0221521e68295e9f06cae894a5a792b9
#
_entry.id   0221521e68295e9f06cae894a5a792b9
#
_cell.length_a   1.000
_cell.length_b   1.000
_cell.length_c   1.000
_cell.angle_alpha   90.00
_cell.angle_beta   90.00
_cell.angle_gamma   90.00
#
_symmetry.space_group_name_H-M   'P 1'
#
loop_
_entity.id
_entity.type
_entity.pdbx_description
1 polymer ?
#
loop_
_entity_poly.entity_id
_entity_poly.type
_entity_poly.pdbx_seq_one_letter_code
_entity_poly.pdbx_strand_id
1 'polypeptide(L)'
;MTDAMFEKVKNSFVAAGLTTGWIVQLLFFEDTGKLTDSFIVFRPSGGTDIQNELGANYYVSIDLVAAKDKRRLATEKAEELLKYVQDNPLSDECLGMIQNMGNLPSPTLTAEGRCVFRLQFSCTYGE
;
A
#
# COMPACT_ATOMS: atom_id res chain seq x y z
N MET A 1 15.11 14.47 10.25
CA MET A 1 14.85 13.01 10.19
C MET A 1 13.92 12.69 9.03
N THR A 2 14.28 11.69 8.28
CA THR A 2 13.47 11.28 7.13
C THR A 2 12.46 10.22 7.53
N ASP A 3 11.27 10.31 6.95
CA ASP A 3 10.26 9.29 7.16
C ASP A 3 10.69 7.97 6.51
N ALA A 4 10.23 6.88 7.05
CA ALA A 4 10.45 5.59 6.45
C ALA A 4 9.72 5.52 5.11
N MET A 5 10.19 4.66 4.20
CA MET A 5 9.61 4.60 2.86
C MET A 5 8.12 4.27 2.88
N PHE A 6 7.68 3.35 3.75
CA PHE A 6 6.27 3.01 3.80
C PHE A 6 5.40 4.19 4.28
N GLU A 7 5.97 5.07 5.10
CA GLU A 7 5.26 6.28 5.50
C GLU A 7 5.19 7.29 4.37
N LYS A 8 6.25 7.38 3.55
CA LYS A 8 6.23 8.25 2.38
C LYS A 8 5.17 7.81 1.39
N VAL A 9 5.04 6.49 1.19
CA VAL A 9 4.01 5.95 0.33
C VAL A 9 2.63 6.27 0.88
N LYS A 10 2.45 6.10 2.20
CA LYS A 10 1.18 6.44 2.84
C LYS A 10 0.84 7.91 2.64
N ASN A 11 1.81 8.79 2.85
CA ASN A 11 1.56 10.23 2.70
C ASN A 11 1.20 10.59 1.26
N SER A 12 1.87 9.98 0.30
CA SER A 12 1.60 10.22 -1.11
C SER A 12 0.18 9.76 -1.49
N PHE A 13 -0.21 8.59 -1.02
CA PHE A 13 -1.53 8.04 -1.34
C PHE A 13 -2.64 8.83 -0.65
N VAL A 14 -2.41 9.27 0.58
CA VAL A 14 -3.39 10.10 1.29
C VAL A 14 -3.56 11.43 0.56
N ALA A 15 -2.45 12.05 0.15
CA ALA A 15 -2.51 13.32 -0.57
C ALA A 15 -3.24 13.19 -1.90
N ALA A 16 -3.17 12.02 -2.53
CA ALA A 16 -3.85 11.76 -3.80
C ALA A 16 -5.32 11.41 -3.63
N GLY A 17 -5.80 11.31 -2.39
CA GLY A 17 -7.20 10.98 -2.12
C GLY A 17 -7.54 9.51 -2.27
N LEU A 18 -6.54 8.64 -2.30
CA LEU A 18 -6.76 7.21 -2.54
C LEU A 18 -7.24 6.45 -1.31
N THR A 19 -7.14 7.05 -0.14
CA THR A 19 -7.50 6.38 1.11
C THR A 19 -8.86 6.81 1.65
N THR A 20 -9.59 7.64 0.92
CA THR A 20 -10.90 8.12 1.34
C THR A 20 -11.86 6.95 1.56
N GLY A 21 -12.48 6.90 2.73
CA GLY A 21 -13.40 5.82 3.08
C GLY A 21 -12.74 4.60 3.68
N TRP A 22 -11.41 4.61 3.79
CA TRP A 22 -10.65 3.52 4.38
C TRP A 22 -9.90 4.03 5.60
N ILE A 23 -9.80 3.18 6.63
CA ILE A 23 -9.05 3.53 7.84
C ILE A 23 -7.58 3.25 7.57
N VAL A 24 -6.74 4.29 7.64
CA VAL A 24 -5.31 4.17 7.36
C VAL A 24 -4.59 3.67 8.60
N GLN A 25 -3.78 2.62 8.43
CA GLN A 25 -2.97 2.08 9.50
C GLN A 25 -1.54 1.88 9.01
N LEU A 26 -0.61 1.85 9.95
CA LEU A 26 0.80 1.66 9.66
C LEU A 26 1.32 0.44 10.42
N LEU A 27 2.14 -0.36 9.76
CA LEU A 27 2.84 -1.51 10.31
C LEU A 27 1.94 -2.70 10.62
N PHE A 28 0.92 -2.52 11.41
CA PHE A 28 0.08 -3.62 11.85
C PHE A 28 -1.39 -3.34 11.61
N PHE A 29 -2.12 -4.39 11.25
CA PHE A 29 -3.56 -4.30 11.18
C PHE A 29 -4.13 -4.43 12.58
N GLU A 30 -4.94 -3.45 12.97
CA GLU A 30 -5.65 -3.50 14.25
C GLU A 30 -7.14 -3.39 13.95
N ASP A 31 -7.87 -4.45 14.29
CA ASP A 31 -9.30 -4.49 14.04
C ASP A 31 -10.03 -3.59 15.04
N THR A 32 -10.92 -2.75 14.53
CA THR A 32 -11.75 -1.89 15.39
C THR A 32 -12.89 -2.67 16.05
N GLY A 33 -13.11 -3.91 15.61
CA GLY A 33 -14.23 -4.69 16.09
C GLY A 33 -15.51 -4.47 15.30
N LYS A 34 -15.47 -3.60 14.29
CA LYS A 34 -16.63 -3.30 13.46
C LYS A 34 -16.44 -3.93 12.09
N LEU A 35 -17.31 -4.87 11.74
CA LEU A 35 -17.23 -5.56 10.45
C LEU A 35 -17.54 -4.64 9.27
N THR A 36 -18.08 -3.45 9.54
CA THR A 36 -18.38 -2.47 8.52
C THR A 36 -17.21 -1.57 8.15
N ASP A 37 -16.11 -1.65 8.90
CA ASP A 37 -14.92 -0.83 8.63
C ASP A 37 -14.01 -1.52 7.62
N SER A 38 -13.42 -0.71 6.73
CA SER A 38 -12.41 -1.17 5.78
C SER A 38 -11.10 -0.50 6.12
N PHE A 39 -10.00 -1.23 5.97
CA PHE A 39 -8.68 -0.76 6.39
C PHE A 39 -7.69 -0.82 5.24
N ILE A 40 -6.76 0.14 5.24
CA ILE A 40 -5.62 0.12 4.33
C ILE A 40 -4.37 0.25 5.19
N VAL A 41 -3.53 -0.78 5.18
CA VAL A 41 -2.37 -0.89 6.07
C VAL A 41 -1.10 -0.80 5.24
N PHE A 42 -0.25 0.17 5.57
CA PHE A 42 1.03 0.36 4.87
C PHE A 42 2.14 -0.23 5.73
N ARG A 43 2.92 -1.14 5.15
CA ARG A 43 3.98 -1.84 5.88
C ARG A 43 5.25 -1.94 5.06
N PRO A 44 6.41 -1.93 5.73
CA PRO A 44 7.65 -2.25 5.03
C PRO A 44 7.66 -3.75 4.68
N SER A 45 8.23 -4.09 3.55
CA SER A 45 8.28 -5.47 3.08
C SER A 45 9.70 -5.88 2.72
N GLY A 46 10.69 -5.26 3.36
CA GLY A 46 12.08 -5.53 3.07
C GLY A 46 12.61 -4.64 1.97
N GLY A 47 13.66 -5.07 1.33
CA GLY A 47 14.29 -4.32 0.27
C GLY A 47 15.68 -4.84 0.02
N THR A 48 16.43 -4.14 -0.82
CA THR A 48 17.81 -4.48 -1.09
C THR A 48 18.72 -3.73 -0.13
N ASP A 49 19.95 -4.22 0.02
CA ASP A 49 20.95 -3.54 0.84
C ASP A 49 21.27 -2.18 0.23
N ILE A 50 21.55 -1.22 1.09
CA ILE A 50 21.99 0.10 0.64
C ILE A 50 23.40 -0.04 0.08
N GLN A 51 23.60 0.42 -1.13
CA GLN A 51 24.89 0.30 -1.80
C GLN A 51 25.44 1.68 -2.14
N ASN A 52 26.27 2.20 -1.26
CA ASN A 52 26.95 3.49 -1.46
C ASN A 52 25.95 4.61 -1.71
N GLU A 53 26.18 5.39 -2.75
CA GLU A 53 25.34 6.51 -3.12
C GLU A 53 24.30 6.13 -4.17
N LEU A 54 24.18 4.85 -4.48
CA LEU A 54 23.27 4.41 -5.54
C LEU A 54 21.83 4.31 -5.07
N GLY A 55 21.62 4.51 -3.77
CA GLY A 55 20.29 4.37 -3.20
C GLY A 55 19.96 2.92 -2.92
N ALA A 56 18.70 2.65 -2.71
CA ALA A 56 18.23 1.31 -2.38
C ALA A 56 16.82 1.12 -2.88
N ASN A 57 16.46 -0.13 -3.11
CA ASN A 57 15.08 -0.48 -3.40
C ASN A 57 14.41 -0.85 -2.09
N TYR A 58 13.27 -0.22 -1.84
CA TYR A 58 12.46 -0.49 -0.65
C TYR A 58 11.17 -1.12 -1.10
N TYR A 59 10.83 -2.24 -0.51
CA TYR A 59 9.58 -2.91 -0.84
C TYR A 59 8.54 -2.50 0.21
N VAL A 60 7.38 -2.11 -0.27
CA VAL A 60 6.28 -1.67 0.58
C VAL A 60 5.07 -2.53 0.27
N SER A 61 4.47 -3.10 1.31
CA SER A 61 3.24 -3.84 1.18
C SER A 61 2.07 -2.98 1.61
N ILE A 62 0.99 -3.05 0.86
CA ILE A 62 -0.26 -2.40 1.24
C ILE A 62 -1.30 -3.50 1.36
N ASP A 63 -1.81 -3.70 2.57
CA ASP A 63 -2.88 -4.66 2.81
C ASP A 63 -4.21 -3.93 2.78
N LEU A 64 -5.10 -4.36 1.90
CA LEU A 64 -6.47 -3.85 1.83
C LEU A 64 -7.34 -4.87 2.53
N VAL A 65 -7.89 -4.50 3.68
CA VAL A 65 -8.78 -5.37 4.45
C VAL A 65 -10.17 -4.77 4.37
N ALA A 66 -10.99 -5.31 3.48
CA ALA A 66 -12.30 -4.74 3.23
C ALA A 66 -13.30 -5.13 4.31
N ALA A 67 -14.36 -4.32 4.41
CA ALA A 67 -15.47 -4.65 5.28
C ALA A 67 -16.09 -6.00 4.88
N LYS A 68 -16.81 -6.60 5.80
CA LYS A 68 -17.45 -7.89 5.55
C LYS A 68 -18.32 -7.83 4.31
N ASP A 69 -18.17 -8.84 3.44
CA ASP A 69 -18.95 -8.98 2.19
C ASP A 69 -18.76 -7.85 1.19
N LYS A 70 -17.66 -7.12 1.28
CA LYS A 70 -17.34 -6.03 0.37
C LYS A 70 -16.21 -6.41 -0.58
N ARG A 71 -16.33 -7.57 -1.24
CA ARG A 71 -15.30 -8.06 -2.16
C ARG A 71 -15.09 -7.13 -3.34
N ARG A 72 -16.17 -6.59 -3.89
CA ARG A 72 -16.06 -5.70 -5.03
C ARG A 72 -15.33 -4.41 -4.65
N LEU A 73 -15.63 -3.88 -3.47
CA LEU A 73 -14.97 -2.68 -2.97
C LEU A 73 -13.46 -2.91 -2.87
N ALA A 74 -13.06 -4.07 -2.32
CA ALA A 74 -11.64 -4.41 -2.18
C ALA A 74 -10.98 -4.52 -3.55
N THR A 75 -11.63 -5.20 -4.49
CA THR A 75 -11.07 -5.39 -5.84
C THR A 75 -10.91 -4.05 -6.55
N GLU A 76 -11.93 -3.21 -6.48
CA GLU A 76 -11.88 -1.91 -7.14
C GLU A 76 -10.78 -1.03 -6.55
N LYS A 77 -10.62 -1.06 -5.23
CA LYS A 77 -9.57 -0.28 -4.59
C LYS A 77 -8.18 -0.81 -4.99
N ALA A 78 -8.01 -2.13 -5.02
CA ALA A 78 -6.74 -2.72 -5.42
C ALA A 78 -6.38 -2.31 -6.85
N GLU A 79 -7.34 -2.39 -7.76
CA GLU A 79 -7.10 -2.00 -9.15
C GLU A 79 -6.83 -0.50 -9.27
N GLU A 80 -7.52 0.31 -8.48
CA GLU A 80 -7.30 1.75 -8.47
C GLU A 80 -5.87 2.09 -8.05
N LEU A 81 -5.38 1.44 -6.99
CA LEU A 81 -4.03 1.70 -6.51
C LEU A 81 -2.98 1.24 -7.52
N LEU A 82 -3.18 0.07 -8.12
CA LEU A 82 -2.23 -0.42 -9.13
C LEU A 82 -2.18 0.51 -10.33
N LYS A 83 -3.34 0.99 -10.78
CA LYS A 83 -3.39 1.91 -11.91
C LYS A 83 -2.77 3.25 -11.57
N TYR A 84 -3.01 3.75 -10.37
CA TYR A 84 -2.42 5.01 -9.94
C TYR A 84 -0.90 4.95 -9.99
N VAL A 85 -0.31 3.87 -9.47
CA VAL A 85 1.14 3.71 -9.48
C VAL A 85 1.66 3.58 -10.91
N GLN A 86 0.95 2.85 -11.75
CA GLN A 86 1.34 2.69 -13.15
C GLN A 86 1.35 4.02 -13.89
N ASP A 87 0.37 4.88 -13.61
CA ASP A 87 0.24 6.18 -14.27
C ASP A 87 1.11 7.27 -13.64
N ASN A 88 1.56 7.07 -12.40
CA ASN A 88 2.30 8.07 -11.65
C ASN A 88 3.54 7.47 -10.99
N PRO A 89 4.49 6.95 -11.78
CA PRO A 89 5.68 6.31 -11.18
C PRO A 89 6.57 7.27 -10.41
N LEU A 90 6.50 8.58 -10.69
CA LEU A 90 7.25 9.60 -9.97
C LEU A 90 6.26 10.54 -9.29
N SER A 91 5.43 9.97 -8.41
CA SER A 91 4.30 10.69 -7.85
C SER A 91 4.67 11.77 -6.85
N ASP A 92 5.86 11.72 -6.29
CA ASP A 92 6.24 12.60 -5.17
C ASP A 92 7.76 12.71 -5.12
N GLU A 93 8.27 13.94 -4.92
CA GLU A 93 9.71 14.15 -4.82
C GLU A 93 10.31 13.40 -3.64
N CYS A 94 9.57 13.32 -2.54
CA CYS A 94 10.05 12.64 -1.34
C CYS A 94 10.04 11.13 -1.50
N LEU A 95 9.12 10.62 -2.31
CA LEU A 95 8.98 9.19 -2.52
C LEU A 95 9.99 8.63 -3.52
N GLY A 96 10.33 9.42 -4.54
CA GLY A 96 11.13 8.94 -5.65
C GLY A 96 10.28 8.13 -6.62
N MET A 97 10.82 7.04 -7.13
CA MET A 97 10.12 6.21 -8.09
C MET A 97 9.41 5.06 -7.38
N ILE A 98 8.17 4.80 -7.77
CA ILE A 98 7.40 3.68 -7.25
C ILE A 98 6.88 2.84 -8.41
N GLN A 99 6.96 1.52 -8.27
CA GLN A 99 6.53 0.59 -9.31
C GLN A 99 5.76 -0.56 -8.69
N ASN A 100 4.80 -1.08 -9.46
CA ASN A 100 4.08 -2.29 -9.06
C ASN A 100 4.99 -3.51 -9.14
N MET A 101 4.83 -4.41 -8.18
CA MET A 101 5.52 -5.69 -8.20
C MET A 101 4.53 -6.78 -8.59
N GLY A 102 4.12 -6.75 -9.84
CA GLY A 102 3.16 -7.72 -10.37
C GLY A 102 1.79 -7.13 -10.58
N ASN A 103 0.87 -7.97 -10.95
CA ASN A 103 -0.51 -7.59 -11.20
C ASN A 103 -1.36 -7.81 -9.96
N LEU A 104 -2.68 -7.71 -10.14
CA LEU A 104 -3.62 -7.95 -9.06
C LEU A 104 -3.42 -9.34 -8.46
N PRO A 105 -3.10 -9.44 -7.17
CA PRO A 105 -2.89 -10.73 -6.54
C PRO A 105 -4.22 -11.42 -6.22
N SER A 106 -4.13 -12.70 -5.87
CA SER A 106 -5.29 -13.42 -5.40
C SER A 106 -5.67 -12.93 -4.01
N PRO A 107 -6.94 -12.68 -3.75
CA PRO A 107 -7.36 -12.25 -2.43
C PRO A 107 -7.46 -13.42 -1.47
N THR A 108 -7.43 -13.09 -0.18
CA THR A 108 -7.65 -14.04 0.90
C THR A 108 -8.92 -13.65 1.62
N LEU A 109 -9.73 -14.64 2.00
CA LEU A 109 -10.90 -14.38 2.82
C LEU A 109 -10.59 -14.73 4.26
N THR A 110 -10.94 -13.82 5.17
CA THR A 110 -10.81 -14.11 6.60
C THR A 110 -12.00 -14.93 7.08
N ALA A 111 -11.89 -15.48 8.29
CA ALA A 111 -12.99 -16.24 8.88
C ALA A 111 -14.23 -15.37 9.06
N GLU A 112 -14.07 -14.07 9.16
CA GLU A 112 -15.18 -13.12 9.33
C GLU A 112 -15.82 -12.71 8.01
N GLY A 113 -15.29 -13.16 6.88
CA GLY A 113 -15.82 -12.80 5.58
C GLY A 113 -15.21 -11.55 4.98
N ARG A 114 -14.09 -11.09 5.50
CA ARG A 114 -13.37 -9.94 4.95
C ARG A 114 -12.49 -10.39 3.80
N CYS A 115 -12.46 -9.59 2.75
CA CYS A 115 -11.59 -9.83 1.60
C CYS A 115 -10.30 -9.04 1.79
N VAL A 116 -9.16 -9.71 1.70
CA VAL A 116 -7.86 -9.09 1.92
C VAL A 116 -7.02 -9.22 0.65
N PHE A 117 -6.53 -8.08 0.15
CA PHE A 117 -5.55 -8.05 -0.92
C PHE A 117 -4.24 -7.52 -0.35
N ARG A 118 -3.13 -8.18 -0.68
CA ARG A 118 -1.80 -7.69 -0.33
C ARG A 118 -1.11 -7.23 -1.60
N LEU A 119 -0.97 -5.93 -1.75
CA LEU A 119 -0.28 -5.34 -2.89
C LEU A 119 1.15 -5.06 -2.50
N GLN A 120 2.08 -5.24 -3.44
CA GLN A 120 3.48 -4.97 -3.19
C GLN A 120 4.01 -3.98 -4.22
N PHE A 121 4.85 -3.07 -3.73
CA PHE A 121 5.43 -2.04 -4.57
C PHE A 121 6.93 -1.96 -4.29
N SER A 122 7.68 -1.66 -5.35
CA SER A 122 9.11 -1.39 -5.24
C SER A 122 9.31 0.11 -5.34
N CYS A 123 9.95 0.68 -4.33
CA CYS A 123 10.22 2.12 -4.29
C CYS A 123 11.73 2.33 -4.35
N THR A 124 12.17 3.21 -5.24
CA THR A 124 13.58 3.53 -5.37
C THR A 124 13.77 4.99 -5.02
N TYR A 125 14.61 5.24 -4.03
CA TYR A 125 14.96 6.58 -3.61
C TYR A 125 16.46 6.72 -3.69
N GLY A 126 16.94 7.64 -4.52
CA GLY A 126 18.36 7.90 -4.66
C GLY A 126 18.67 9.37 -4.48
N GLU A 127 19.91 9.65 -4.28
CA GLU A 127 20.38 11.03 -4.16
C GLU A 127 20.45 11.71 -5.51
#